data_2a784dd420274aa4f9e01855e38868f1
#
_entry.id   2a784dd420274aa4f9e01855e38868f1
#
_cell.length_a   1.000
_cell.length_b   1.000
_cell.length_c   1.000
_cell.angle_alpha   90.00
_cell.angle_beta   90.00
_cell.angle_gamma   90.00
#
_symmetry.space_group_name_H-M   'P 1'
#
loop_
_entity.id
_entity.type
_entity.pdbx_description
1 polymer ?
#
loop_
_entity_poly.entity_id
_entity_poly.type
_entity_poly.pdbx_seq_one_letter_code
_entity_poly.pdbx_strand_id
1 'polypeptide(L)'
;LFLDASKGAVGTFTALHVGIVVLGMQQPVWGAAGALGTVLGHCYTPWLGLRGGKGVATLLGAFSLLVPVPTAVGAGVLVVVAVIGRMMSLASLSGCVALVCTTWLRAEPSYSLAATSLVAIVIFQRHRENIGRIMRGEEAKLGEG
;
A
#
# COMPACT_ATOMS: atom_id res chain seq x y z
N LEU A 1 6.57 -10.38 -4.85
CA LEU A 1 6.91 -9.14 -4.14
C LEU A 1 7.49 -8.08 -5.08
N PHE A 2 8.65 -8.35 -5.75
CA PHE A 2 9.29 -7.38 -6.63
C PHE A 2 8.37 -6.94 -7.79
N LEU A 3 7.78 -7.88 -8.52
CA LEU A 3 6.84 -7.60 -9.61
C LEU A 3 5.60 -6.83 -9.14
N ASP A 4 5.15 -7.07 -7.91
CA ASP A 4 4.01 -6.35 -7.34
C ASP A 4 4.34 -4.90 -6.99
N ALA A 5 5.54 -4.65 -6.49
CA ALA A 5 6.03 -3.29 -6.25
C ALA A 5 6.25 -2.56 -7.59
N SER A 6 6.88 -3.21 -8.56
CA SER A 6 7.12 -2.62 -9.89
C SER A 6 5.82 -2.21 -10.58
N LYS A 7 4.78 -3.04 -10.57
CA LYS A 7 3.49 -2.66 -11.18
C LYS A 7 2.83 -1.49 -10.44
N GLY A 8 3.01 -1.39 -9.13
CA GLY A 8 2.55 -0.23 -8.34
C GLY A 8 3.22 1.06 -8.82
N ALA A 9 4.55 1.06 -8.92
CA ALA A 9 5.32 2.21 -9.39
C ALA A 9 4.96 2.57 -10.85
N VAL A 10 4.92 1.58 -11.75
CA VAL A 10 4.57 1.80 -13.17
C VAL A 10 3.17 2.38 -13.31
N GLY A 11 2.17 1.84 -12.61
CA GLY A 11 0.80 2.34 -12.68
C GLY A 11 0.68 3.79 -12.20
N THR A 12 1.35 4.15 -11.11
CA THR A 12 1.38 5.54 -10.61
C THR A 12 2.12 6.46 -11.57
N PHE A 13 3.26 6.05 -12.10
CA PHE A 13 4.02 6.79 -13.09
C PHE A 13 3.20 7.04 -14.37
N THR A 14 2.55 6.01 -14.89
CA THR A 14 1.69 6.12 -16.07
C THR A 14 0.54 7.10 -15.83
N ALA A 15 -0.13 7.03 -14.68
CA ALA A 15 -1.22 7.94 -14.35
C ALA A 15 -0.76 9.39 -14.25
N LEU A 16 0.41 9.66 -13.67
CA LEU A 16 1.02 10.99 -13.63
C LEU A 16 1.30 11.51 -15.05
N HIS A 17 1.91 10.68 -15.91
CA HIS A 17 2.24 11.07 -17.29
C HIS A 17 0.99 11.30 -18.14
N VAL A 18 0.00 10.42 -18.09
CA VAL A 18 -1.26 10.58 -18.80
C VAL A 18 -1.97 11.85 -18.35
N GLY A 19 -2.02 12.13 -17.05
CA GLY A 19 -2.60 13.36 -16.51
C GLY A 19 -1.93 14.61 -17.08
N ILE A 20 -0.61 14.64 -17.11
CA ILE A 20 0.17 15.78 -17.60
C ILE A 20 0.08 15.92 -19.15
N VAL A 21 0.37 14.84 -19.87
CA VAL A 21 0.56 14.89 -21.33
C VAL A 21 -0.76 14.88 -22.09
N VAL A 22 -1.72 14.05 -21.67
CA VAL A 22 -2.98 13.84 -22.42
C VAL A 22 -4.06 14.82 -22.00
N LEU A 23 -4.16 15.11 -20.70
CA LEU A 23 -5.23 15.96 -20.17
C LEU A 23 -4.78 17.40 -19.94
N GLY A 24 -3.50 17.71 -20.14
CA GLY A 24 -2.95 19.05 -19.88
C GLY A 24 -3.05 19.51 -18.42
N MET A 25 -3.32 18.56 -17.51
CA MET A 25 -3.59 18.81 -16.09
C MET A 25 -2.37 18.50 -15.26
N GLN A 26 -1.57 19.49 -14.93
CA GLN A 26 -0.39 19.38 -14.06
C GLN A 26 -0.77 19.17 -12.59
N GLN A 27 -1.67 18.23 -12.31
CA GLN A 27 -2.14 18.00 -10.96
C GLN A 27 -1.65 16.64 -10.44
N PRO A 28 -0.84 16.61 -9.38
CA PRO A 28 -0.38 15.36 -8.74
C PRO A 28 -1.52 14.45 -8.25
N VAL A 29 -2.74 14.94 -8.23
CA VAL A 29 -3.95 14.14 -7.93
C VAL A 29 -4.10 12.92 -8.84
N TRP A 30 -3.64 12.99 -10.09
CA TRP A 30 -3.65 11.84 -11.01
C TRP A 30 -2.72 10.72 -10.55
N GLY A 31 -1.57 11.08 -9.94
CA GLY A 31 -0.69 10.11 -9.31
C GLY A 31 -1.36 9.40 -8.13
N ALA A 32 -2.10 10.16 -7.30
CA ALA A 32 -2.86 9.58 -6.18
C ALA A 32 -3.96 8.64 -6.67
N ALA A 33 -4.70 9.03 -7.72
CA ALA A 33 -5.71 8.18 -8.35
C ALA A 33 -5.09 6.91 -8.96
N GLY A 34 -3.96 7.03 -9.63
CA GLY A 34 -3.20 5.91 -10.20
C GLY A 34 -2.68 4.95 -9.14
N ALA A 35 -2.12 5.48 -8.06
CA ALA A 35 -1.65 4.68 -6.93
C ALA A 35 -2.79 3.88 -6.29
N LEU A 36 -3.91 4.54 -5.99
CA LEU A 36 -5.11 3.90 -5.47
C LEU A 36 -5.65 2.85 -6.44
N GLY A 37 -5.81 3.20 -7.73
CA GLY A 37 -6.32 2.31 -8.77
C GLY A 37 -5.46 1.06 -8.95
N THR A 38 -4.13 1.19 -8.88
CA THR A 38 -3.20 0.07 -9.03
C THR A 38 -3.30 -0.90 -7.84
N VAL A 39 -3.42 -0.38 -6.62
CA VAL A 39 -3.60 -1.24 -5.43
C VAL A 39 -4.96 -1.92 -5.46
N LEU A 40 -6.04 -1.20 -5.81
CA LEU A 40 -7.37 -1.79 -5.97
C LEU A 40 -7.39 -2.88 -7.04
N GLY A 41 -6.78 -2.64 -8.21
CA GLY A 41 -6.68 -3.62 -9.29
C GLY A 41 -5.89 -4.86 -8.90
N HIS A 42 -4.86 -4.73 -8.04
CA HIS A 42 -4.16 -5.88 -7.47
C HIS A 42 -5.02 -6.65 -6.46
N CYS A 43 -5.73 -5.95 -5.58
CA CYS A 43 -6.53 -6.57 -4.52
C CYS A 43 -7.83 -7.21 -5.05
N TYR A 44 -8.42 -6.63 -6.09
CA TYR A 44 -9.69 -7.04 -6.67
C TYR A 44 -9.54 -7.33 -8.17
N THR A 45 -8.59 -8.21 -8.50
CA THR A 45 -8.30 -8.59 -9.90
C THR A 45 -9.52 -9.26 -10.56
N PRO A 46 -10.11 -8.66 -11.61
CA PRO A 46 -11.32 -9.21 -12.25
C PRO A 46 -11.12 -10.63 -12.81
N TRP A 47 -9.95 -10.88 -13.40
CA TRP A 47 -9.60 -12.19 -13.98
C TRP A 47 -9.53 -13.34 -12.97
N LEU A 48 -9.43 -13.02 -11.68
CA LEU A 48 -9.40 -13.97 -10.56
C LEU A 48 -10.69 -13.90 -9.71
N GLY A 49 -11.81 -13.49 -10.31
CA GLY A 49 -13.07 -13.37 -9.59
C GLY A 49 -13.00 -12.42 -8.39
N LEU A 50 -12.27 -11.32 -8.52
CA LEU A 50 -12.01 -10.31 -7.48
C LEU A 50 -11.22 -10.84 -6.27
N ARG A 51 -10.55 -11.98 -6.42
CA ARG A 51 -9.72 -12.63 -5.39
C ARG A 51 -8.24 -12.41 -5.67
N GLY A 52 -7.78 -11.16 -5.60
CA GLY A 52 -6.38 -10.80 -5.75
C GLY A 52 -5.57 -10.92 -4.46
N GLY A 53 -4.37 -10.31 -4.46
CA GLY A 53 -3.47 -10.27 -3.33
C GLY A 53 -3.90 -9.31 -2.21
N LYS A 54 -2.99 -9.08 -1.25
CA LYS A 54 -3.22 -8.18 -0.12
C LYS A 54 -2.77 -6.73 -0.38
N GLY A 55 -2.04 -6.48 -1.46
CA GLY A 55 -1.73 -5.14 -1.95
C GLY A 55 -0.53 -4.44 -1.31
N VAL A 56 0.11 -4.99 -0.28
CA VAL A 56 1.19 -4.32 0.48
C VAL A 56 2.40 -3.97 -0.40
N ALA A 57 2.89 -4.92 -1.19
CA ALA A 57 4.03 -4.66 -2.09
C ALA A 57 3.67 -3.63 -3.17
N THR A 58 2.46 -3.74 -3.72
CA THR A 58 1.94 -2.78 -4.71
C THR A 58 1.80 -1.39 -4.12
N LEU A 59 1.32 -1.29 -2.87
CA LEU A 59 1.27 -0.04 -2.11
C LEU A 59 2.67 0.59 -2.00
N LEU A 60 3.67 -0.16 -1.53
CA LEU A 60 5.03 0.36 -1.38
C LEU A 60 5.58 0.89 -2.71
N GLY A 61 5.37 0.17 -3.81
CA GLY A 61 5.77 0.63 -5.14
C GLY A 61 5.01 1.87 -5.60
N ALA A 62 3.70 1.88 -5.47
CA ALA A 62 2.85 2.99 -5.93
C ALA A 62 3.13 4.28 -5.15
N PHE A 63 3.21 4.21 -3.83
CA PHE A 63 3.36 5.38 -2.97
C PHE A 63 4.79 5.85 -2.83
N SER A 64 5.81 5.06 -3.23
CA SER A 64 7.20 5.52 -3.29
C SER A 64 7.40 6.71 -4.23
N LEU A 65 6.56 6.85 -5.26
CA LEU A 65 6.57 7.98 -6.20
C LEU A 65 5.73 9.17 -5.73
N LEU A 66 4.70 8.91 -4.93
CA LEU A 66 3.75 9.93 -4.49
C LEU A 66 4.17 10.59 -3.17
N VAL A 67 4.54 9.78 -2.19
CA VAL A 67 4.93 10.17 -0.83
C VAL A 67 6.15 9.36 -0.37
N PRO A 68 7.35 9.64 -0.93
CA PRO A 68 8.53 8.78 -0.74
C PRO A 68 8.95 8.64 0.73
N VAL A 69 8.93 9.73 1.51
CA VAL A 69 9.34 9.69 2.92
C VAL A 69 8.35 8.90 3.79
N PRO A 70 7.02 9.14 3.73
CA PRO A 70 6.05 8.27 4.41
C PRO A 70 6.15 6.80 4.01
N THR A 71 6.40 6.53 2.73
CA THR A 71 6.56 5.14 2.24
C THR A 71 7.82 4.49 2.81
N ALA A 72 8.93 5.20 2.88
CA ALA A 72 10.16 4.69 3.46
C ALA A 72 10.01 4.41 4.97
N VAL A 73 9.32 5.29 5.71
CA VAL A 73 9.01 5.06 7.14
C VAL A 73 8.11 3.84 7.30
N GLY A 74 7.03 3.72 6.49
CA GLY A 74 6.15 2.55 6.52
C GLY A 74 6.90 1.25 6.21
N ALA A 75 7.78 1.25 5.21
CA ALA A 75 8.62 0.11 4.88
C ALA A 75 9.58 -0.25 6.01
N GLY A 76 10.20 0.74 6.64
CA GLY A 76 11.08 0.55 7.80
C GLY A 76 10.36 -0.09 8.98
N VAL A 77 9.18 0.41 9.33
CA VAL A 77 8.33 -0.16 10.39
C VAL A 77 7.91 -1.60 10.04
N LEU A 78 7.53 -1.86 8.78
CA LEU A 78 7.21 -3.20 8.30
C LEU A 78 8.38 -4.16 8.55
N VAL A 79 9.60 -3.78 8.14
CA VAL A 79 10.78 -4.62 8.32
C VAL A 79 11.07 -4.87 9.80
N VAL A 80 11.06 -3.84 10.63
CA VAL A 80 11.31 -3.95 12.07
C VAL A 80 10.29 -4.89 12.74
N VAL A 81 9.00 -4.70 12.47
CA VAL A 81 7.94 -5.54 13.04
C VAL A 81 8.01 -6.97 12.49
N ALA A 82 8.39 -7.16 11.22
CA ALA A 82 8.58 -8.50 10.65
C ALA A 82 9.72 -9.26 11.33
N VAL A 83 10.84 -8.58 11.61
CA VAL A 83 12.01 -9.19 12.25
C VAL A 83 11.72 -9.52 13.72
N ILE A 84 11.14 -8.59 14.46
CA ILE A 84 10.89 -8.76 15.89
C ILE A 84 9.67 -9.66 16.15
N GLY A 85 8.55 -9.36 15.48
CA GLY A 85 7.27 -10.06 15.69
C GLY A 85 7.14 -11.38 14.93
N ARG A 86 8.00 -11.59 13.91
CA ARG A 86 7.98 -12.77 13.03
C ARG A 86 6.62 -13.04 12.36
N MET A 87 5.73 -12.06 12.29
CA MET A 87 4.41 -12.16 11.67
C MET A 87 4.28 -11.14 10.52
N MET A 88 4.28 -11.62 9.27
CA MET A 88 4.19 -10.75 8.08
C MET A 88 2.91 -9.93 8.03
N SER A 89 1.80 -10.47 8.53
CA SER A 89 0.52 -9.76 8.54
C SER A 89 0.53 -8.58 9.52
N LEU A 90 1.06 -8.80 10.73
CA LEU A 90 1.22 -7.73 11.72
C LEU A 90 2.18 -6.65 11.19
N ALA A 91 3.30 -7.05 10.60
CA ALA A 91 4.28 -6.16 10.00
C ALA A 91 3.66 -5.29 8.89
N SER A 92 2.88 -5.91 8.00
CA SER A 92 2.19 -5.22 6.90
C SER A 92 1.20 -4.18 7.40
N LEU A 93 0.40 -4.52 8.40
CA LEU A 93 -0.58 -3.60 9.00
C LEU A 93 0.10 -2.44 9.73
N SER A 94 1.15 -2.74 10.52
CA SER A 94 1.93 -1.71 11.22
C SER A 94 2.62 -0.75 10.26
N GLY A 95 3.23 -1.27 9.18
CA GLY A 95 3.83 -0.44 8.14
C GLY A 95 2.81 0.45 7.43
N CYS A 96 1.61 -0.07 7.17
CA CYS A 96 0.51 0.69 6.58
C CYS A 96 0.04 1.84 7.49
N VAL A 97 -0.11 1.59 8.79
CA VAL A 97 -0.43 2.63 9.78
C VAL A 97 0.67 3.69 9.83
N ALA A 98 1.93 3.28 9.90
CA ALA A 98 3.06 4.21 9.93
C ALA A 98 3.12 5.10 8.68
N LEU A 99 2.81 4.55 7.50
CA LEU A 99 2.72 5.31 6.26
C LEU A 99 1.64 6.40 6.37
N VAL A 100 0.42 6.06 6.77
CA VAL A 100 -0.70 7.03 6.90
C VAL A 100 -0.37 8.09 7.95
N CYS A 101 0.09 7.68 9.14
CA CYS A 101 0.44 8.61 10.20
C CYS A 101 1.55 9.59 9.77
N THR A 102 2.57 9.09 9.07
CA THR A 102 3.67 9.94 8.59
C THR A 102 3.19 10.89 7.49
N THR A 103 2.30 10.44 6.59
CA THR A 103 1.69 11.30 5.57
C THR A 103 0.93 12.46 6.23
N TRP A 104 0.20 12.17 7.29
CA TRP A 104 -0.54 13.18 8.05
C TRP A 104 0.39 14.14 8.81
N LEU A 105 1.36 13.62 9.56
CA LEU A 105 2.32 14.42 10.35
C LEU A 105 3.18 15.36 9.50
N ARG A 106 3.45 14.98 8.24
CA ARG A 106 4.18 15.83 7.30
C ARG A 106 3.30 16.85 6.58
N ALA A 107 2.01 16.90 6.89
CA ALA A 107 1.03 17.75 6.20
C ALA A 107 1.10 17.60 4.67
N GLU A 108 1.28 16.36 4.19
CA GLU A 108 1.27 16.08 2.75
C GLU A 108 -0.06 16.53 2.14
N PRO A 109 -0.12 16.82 0.83
CA PRO A 109 -1.33 17.31 0.17
C PRO A 109 -2.55 16.41 0.43
N SER A 110 -3.74 17.02 0.53
CA SER A 110 -4.99 16.34 0.89
C SER A 110 -5.32 15.12 0.00
N TYR A 111 -4.98 15.17 -1.30
CA TYR A 111 -5.16 14.04 -2.20
C TYR A 111 -4.24 12.84 -1.85
N SER A 112 -3.02 13.11 -1.37
CA SER A 112 -2.10 12.06 -0.90
C SER A 112 -2.61 11.45 0.39
N LEU A 113 -3.09 12.28 1.32
CA LEU A 113 -3.68 11.82 2.58
C LEU A 113 -4.94 10.99 2.33
N ALA A 114 -5.81 11.42 1.43
CA ALA A 114 -7.00 10.65 1.05
C ALA A 114 -6.63 9.32 0.42
N ALA A 115 -5.67 9.30 -0.52
CA ALA A 115 -5.25 8.08 -1.20
C ALA A 115 -4.59 7.08 -0.23
N THR A 116 -3.68 7.51 0.65
CA THR A 116 -3.04 6.64 1.66
C THR A 116 -4.06 6.08 2.64
N SER A 117 -5.03 6.89 3.09
CA SER A 117 -6.08 6.46 4.01
C SER A 117 -7.02 5.44 3.36
N LEU A 118 -7.47 5.68 2.13
CA LEU A 118 -8.33 4.74 1.39
C LEU A 118 -7.62 3.41 1.14
N VAL A 119 -6.34 3.45 0.73
CA VAL A 119 -5.56 2.23 0.53
C VAL A 119 -5.37 1.48 1.85
N ALA A 120 -5.15 2.18 2.97
CA ALA A 120 -5.06 1.56 4.28
C ALA A 120 -6.34 0.78 4.62
N ILE A 121 -7.52 1.36 4.40
CA ILE A 121 -8.81 0.68 4.59
C ILE A 121 -8.87 -0.61 3.78
N VAL A 122 -8.48 -0.56 2.50
CA VAL A 122 -8.45 -1.75 1.62
C VAL A 122 -7.47 -2.80 2.16
N ILE A 123 -6.27 -2.42 2.56
CA ILE A 123 -5.27 -3.32 3.12
C ILE A 123 -5.80 -4.01 4.40
N PHE A 124 -6.41 -3.24 5.32
CA PHE A 124 -7.02 -3.80 6.53
C PHE A 124 -8.14 -4.78 6.19
N GLN A 125 -9.00 -4.44 5.24
CA GLN A 125 -10.07 -5.33 4.77
C GLN A 125 -9.51 -6.63 4.18
N ARG A 126 -8.42 -6.55 3.39
CA ARG A 126 -7.75 -7.72 2.81
C ARG A 126 -7.03 -8.58 3.86
N HIS A 127 -6.73 -8.02 5.02
CA HIS A 127 -6.12 -8.72 6.15
C HIS A 127 -7.11 -9.17 7.24
N ARG A 128 -8.42 -9.04 7.04
CA ARG A 128 -9.43 -9.35 8.07
C ARG A 128 -9.27 -10.74 8.71
N GLU A 129 -8.96 -11.75 7.90
CA GLU A 129 -8.74 -13.13 8.39
C GLU A 129 -7.44 -13.25 9.19
N ASN A 130 -6.39 -12.54 8.74
CA ASN A 130 -5.12 -12.47 9.48
C ASN A 130 -5.31 -11.76 10.82
N ILE A 131 -6.06 -10.64 10.84
CA ILE A 131 -6.40 -9.92 12.08
C ILE A 131 -7.10 -10.87 13.05
N GLY A 132 -8.09 -11.65 12.55
CA GLY A 132 -8.76 -12.65 13.38
C GLY A 132 -7.80 -13.70 13.95
N ARG A 133 -6.84 -14.20 13.16
CA ARG A 133 -5.82 -15.14 13.66
C ARG A 133 -4.84 -14.50 14.63
N ILE A 134 -4.43 -13.25 14.39
CA ILE A 134 -3.58 -12.49 15.33
C ILE A 134 -4.27 -12.36 16.70
N MET A 135 -5.55 -11.99 16.71
CA MET A 135 -6.32 -11.84 17.96
C MET A 135 -6.47 -13.14 18.74
N ARG A 136 -6.48 -14.30 18.06
CA ARG A 136 -6.51 -15.62 18.69
C ARG A 136 -5.13 -16.22 18.97
N GLY A 137 -4.04 -15.51 18.60
CA GLY A 137 -2.69 -16.05 18.75
C GLY A 137 -2.33 -17.18 17.76
N GLU A 138 -3.09 -17.31 16.67
CA GLU A 138 -3.00 -18.39 15.67
C GLU A 138 -2.31 -17.96 14.37
N GLU A 139 -1.83 -16.72 14.28
CA GLU A 139 -1.20 -16.24 13.04
C GLU A 139 0.18 -16.90 12.86
N ALA A 140 0.42 -17.40 11.64
CA ALA A 140 1.65 -18.09 11.31
C ALA A 140 2.88 -17.18 11.48
N LYS A 141 3.92 -17.68 12.11
CA LYS A 141 5.19 -16.98 12.27
C LYS A 141 6.18 -17.35 11.17
N LEU A 142 7.02 -16.40 10.82
CA LEU A 142 8.10 -16.62 9.85
C LEU A 142 9.06 -17.70 10.38
N GLY A 143 9.28 -18.74 9.56
CA GLY A 143 10.17 -19.86 9.90
C GLY A 143 9.53 -20.97 10.74
N GLU A 144 8.21 -20.93 10.97
CA GLU A 144 7.44 -22.04 11.53
C GLU A 144 6.59 -22.62 10.38
N GLY A 145 7.13 -23.56 9.65
CA GLY A 145 6.49 -24.25 8.53
C GLY A 145 7.21 -25.56 8.23
#